data_d2ce464a45ccde9e44958d2375eec72e
#
_entry.id   d2ce464a45ccde9e44958d2375eec72e
#
_cell.length_a   1.000
_cell.length_b   1.000
_cell.length_c   1.000
_cell.angle_alpha   90.00
_cell.angle_beta   90.00
_cell.angle_gamma   90.00
#
_symmetry.space_group_name_H-M   'P 1'
#
loop_
_entity.id
_entity.type
_entity.pdbx_description
1 polymer ?
#
loop_
_entity_poly.entity_id
_entity_poly.type
_entity_poly.pdbx_seq_one_letter_code
_entity_poly.pdbx_strand_id
1 'polypeptide(L)'
;MQQKQQIIGLIIAAVCVGFFLIHAESTAKQNLEKARANLGRHLFYDTRLSYNLTKSCVSCHDPFLAFTDGYRTSSGADGYNVKHNALSLLNVKYRTKYTWANPAIVSLQMQIQFPFFNEHPTELGWKGQEQIILNRFSTDANYQQLFKLAYPGQKKPINTANIQQAIIAFEEQLVTYNAPYDQYLKGDLLVMNQQAIAGLKLFGSNKLGCMKCHVWEQPFETNVAKFSSGIRIPSLRNIMITAPYMHDGSLENIFAVFQHYEEKYSLNLNKKEQQELIAFFNALTDTSYLSNKELLNPFQYQ
;
A
#
# COMPACT_ATOMS: atom_id res chain seq x y z
N MET A 1 0.59 -33.21 -52.33
CA MET A 1 0.23 -33.45 -50.93
C MET A 1 1.43 -33.20 -49.99
N GLN A 2 2.62 -33.71 -50.24
CA GLN A 2 3.82 -33.56 -49.43
C GLN A 2 4.23 -32.09 -49.15
N GLN A 3 4.20 -31.22 -50.17
CA GLN A 3 4.59 -29.81 -50.04
C GLN A 3 3.68 -28.99 -49.10
N LYS A 4 2.36 -29.27 -49.11
CA LYS A 4 1.39 -28.66 -48.17
C LYS A 4 1.64 -29.12 -46.72
N GLN A 5 2.00 -30.40 -46.52
CA GLN A 5 2.30 -30.92 -45.18
C GLN A 5 3.60 -30.33 -44.61
N GLN A 6 4.62 -30.10 -45.46
CA GLN A 6 5.86 -29.43 -45.02
C GLN A 6 5.61 -27.95 -44.64
N ILE A 7 4.77 -27.22 -45.39
CA ILE A 7 4.43 -25.83 -45.06
C ILE A 7 3.67 -25.76 -43.75
N ILE A 8 2.70 -26.64 -43.54
CA ILE A 8 1.93 -26.71 -42.27
C ILE A 8 2.86 -27.04 -41.09
N GLY A 9 3.78 -27.99 -41.25
CA GLY A 9 4.78 -28.31 -40.23
C GLY A 9 5.69 -27.15 -39.89
N LEU A 10 6.14 -26.37 -40.84
CA LEU A 10 6.94 -25.17 -40.64
C LEU A 10 6.16 -24.04 -39.90
N ILE A 11 4.89 -23.87 -40.26
CA ILE A 11 4.01 -22.88 -39.56
C ILE A 11 3.79 -23.27 -38.14
N ILE A 12 3.49 -24.55 -37.85
CA ILE A 12 3.31 -25.03 -36.49
C ILE A 12 4.59 -24.87 -35.65
N ALA A 13 5.75 -25.22 -36.21
CA ALA A 13 7.02 -25.04 -35.54
C ALA A 13 7.32 -23.57 -35.23
N ALA A 14 7.06 -22.67 -36.19
CA ALA A 14 7.23 -21.22 -35.98
C ALA A 14 6.29 -20.67 -34.86
N VAL A 15 5.04 -21.13 -34.85
CA VAL A 15 4.06 -20.74 -33.79
C VAL A 15 4.50 -21.26 -32.43
N CYS A 16 4.95 -22.50 -32.33
CA CYS A 16 5.46 -23.08 -31.07
C CYS A 16 6.70 -22.35 -30.56
N VAL A 17 7.66 -22.02 -31.44
CA VAL A 17 8.85 -21.25 -31.07
C VAL A 17 8.45 -19.83 -30.61
N GLY A 18 7.55 -19.15 -31.33
CA GLY A 18 7.02 -17.85 -30.93
C GLY A 18 6.33 -17.87 -29.56
N PHE A 19 5.49 -18.88 -29.30
CA PHE A 19 4.84 -19.06 -28.01
C PHE A 19 5.83 -19.30 -26.88
N PHE A 20 6.86 -20.13 -27.12
CA PHE A 20 7.92 -20.40 -26.15
C PHE A 20 8.73 -19.15 -25.80
N LEU A 21 9.10 -18.35 -26.81
CA LEU A 21 9.85 -17.10 -26.61
C LEU A 21 9.04 -16.08 -25.81
N ILE A 22 7.75 -15.89 -26.13
CA ILE A 22 6.84 -14.98 -25.39
C ILE A 22 6.71 -15.44 -23.93
N HIS A 23 6.57 -16.75 -23.69
CA HIS A 23 6.46 -17.30 -22.36
C HIS A 23 7.75 -17.13 -21.55
N ALA A 24 8.91 -17.37 -22.17
CA ALA A 24 10.23 -17.17 -21.55
C ALA A 24 10.47 -15.70 -21.18
N GLU A 25 10.12 -14.77 -22.06
CA GLU A 25 10.24 -13.33 -21.81
C GLU A 25 9.31 -12.86 -20.68
N SER A 26 8.07 -13.34 -20.65
CA SER A 26 7.11 -13.07 -19.57
C SER A 26 7.63 -13.58 -18.23
N THR A 27 8.19 -14.78 -18.19
CA THR A 27 8.77 -15.37 -16.97
C THR A 27 9.99 -14.60 -16.48
N ALA A 28 10.88 -14.19 -17.41
CA ALA A 28 12.06 -13.39 -17.07
C ALA A 28 11.65 -12.02 -16.48
N LYS A 29 10.65 -11.36 -17.06
CA LYS A 29 10.10 -10.10 -16.55
C LYS A 29 9.53 -10.28 -15.14
N GLN A 30 8.72 -11.32 -14.91
CA GLN A 30 8.13 -11.61 -13.60
C GLN A 30 9.21 -11.88 -12.53
N ASN A 31 10.27 -12.62 -12.88
CA ASN A 31 11.38 -12.86 -11.97
C ASN A 31 12.13 -11.57 -11.60
N LEU A 32 12.27 -10.66 -12.55
CA LEU A 32 12.91 -9.36 -12.33
C LEU A 32 12.04 -8.47 -11.40
N GLU A 33 10.73 -8.45 -11.59
CA GLU A 33 9.79 -7.73 -10.72
C GLU A 33 9.83 -8.29 -9.28
N LYS A 34 9.87 -9.61 -9.12
CA LYS A 34 10.04 -10.26 -7.81
C LYS A 34 11.38 -9.90 -7.15
N ALA A 35 12.47 -9.90 -7.91
CA ALA A 35 13.79 -9.52 -7.39
C ALA A 35 13.81 -8.06 -6.92
N ARG A 36 13.18 -7.13 -7.66
CA ARG A 36 13.02 -5.72 -7.25
C ARG A 36 12.19 -5.59 -5.99
N ALA A 37 11.05 -6.26 -5.91
CA ALA A 37 10.19 -6.25 -4.73
C ALA A 37 10.91 -6.81 -3.49
N ASN A 38 11.70 -7.89 -3.65
CA ASN A 38 12.49 -8.44 -2.54
C ASN A 38 13.59 -7.47 -2.06
N LEU A 39 14.30 -6.81 -2.97
CA LEU A 39 15.24 -5.73 -2.62
C LEU A 39 14.51 -4.60 -1.90
N GLY A 40 13.36 -4.17 -2.44
CA GLY A 40 12.52 -3.13 -1.85
C GLY A 40 12.05 -3.46 -0.44
N ARG A 41 11.69 -4.73 -0.20
CA ARG A 41 11.37 -5.23 1.14
C ARG A 41 12.53 -5.02 2.12
N HIS A 42 13.75 -5.41 1.75
CA HIS A 42 14.91 -5.20 2.62
C HIS A 42 15.13 -3.71 2.92
N LEU A 43 15.05 -2.86 1.90
CA LEU A 43 15.21 -1.41 2.06
C LEU A 43 14.09 -0.80 2.93
N PHE A 44 12.84 -1.25 2.78
CA PHE A 44 11.68 -0.76 3.53
C PHE A 44 11.82 -0.95 5.05
N TYR A 45 12.47 -2.04 5.46
CA TYR A 45 12.68 -2.38 6.87
C TYR A 45 14.04 -1.94 7.44
N ASP A 46 14.95 -1.40 6.62
CA ASP A 46 16.32 -1.09 7.03
C ASP A 46 16.49 0.38 7.44
N THR A 47 16.81 0.61 8.70
CA THR A 47 17.01 1.98 9.24
C THR A 47 18.25 2.69 8.65
N ARG A 48 19.16 1.96 7.99
CA ARG A 48 20.27 2.57 7.23
C ARG A 48 19.79 3.45 6.08
N LEU A 49 18.48 3.40 5.76
CA LEU A 49 17.86 4.24 4.76
C LEU A 49 17.75 5.71 5.21
N SER A 50 17.72 6.01 6.51
CA SER A 50 17.72 7.39 6.99
C SER A 50 19.13 7.93 7.27
N TYR A 51 19.29 9.24 7.19
CA TYR A 51 20.62 9.90 7.35
C TYR A 51 21.30 9.57 8.66
N ASN A 52 20.55 9.43 9.74
CA ASN A 52 21.02 9.18 11.10
C ASN A 52 20.75 7.74 11.61
N LEU A 53 20.36 6.81 10.74
CA LEU A 53 20.13 5.38 11.06
C LEU A 53 18.94 5.11 11.99
N THR A 54 18.04 6.06 12.19
CA THR A 54 16.93 5.94 13.16
C THR A 54 15.60 5.56 12.54
N LYS A 55 15.42 5.79 11.23
CA LYS A 55 14.13 5.60 10.55
C LYS A 55 14.27 4.77 9.27
N SER A 56 13.21 4.03 9.00
CA SER A 56 12.95 3.37 7.72
C SER A 56 11.46 3.49 7.41
N CYS A 57 11.00 2.97 6.27
CA CYS A 57 9.57 3.07 5.91
C CYS A 57 8.66 2.42 6.95
N VAL A 58 9.09 1.27 7.52
CA VAL A 58 8.32 0.57 8.58
C VAL A 58 8.16 1.40 9.86
N SER A 59 8.97 2.41 10.08
CA SER A 59 8.83 3.29 11.26
C SER A 59 7.53 4.08 11.27
N CYS A 60 6.91 4.27 10.08
CA CYS A 60 5.63 4.96 9.90
C CYS A 60 4.58 4.07 9.22
N HIS A 61 4.99 2.88 8.75
CA HIS A 61 4.13 1.95 8.01
C HIS A 61 4.30 0.51 8.54
N ASP A 62 3.85 0.29 9.81
CA ASP A 62 3.92 -1.00 10.49
C ASP A 62 2.92 -2.00 9.88
N PRO A 63 3.35 -3.20 9.43
CA PRO A 63 2.45 -4.22 8.91
C PRO A 63 1.36 -4.64 9.91
N PHE A 64 1.65 -4.66 11.20
CA PHE A 64 0.66 -5.03 12.22
C PHE A 64 -0.44 -3.98 12.43
N LEU A 65 -0.23 -2.77 11.92
CA LEU A 65 -1.20 -1.67 11.90
C LEU A 65 -1.68 -1.36 10.48
N ALA A 66 -1.79 -2.39 9.62
CA ALA A 66 -2.19 -2.24 8.22
C ALA A 66 -1.31 -1.23 7.45
N PHE A 67 -0.01 -1.21 7.75
CA PHE A 67 0.97 -0.27 7.20
C PHE A 67 0.61 1.20 7.46
N THR A 68 0.11 1.49 8.68
CA THR A 68 0.10 2.80 9.36
C THR A 68 1.01 2.72 10.59
N ASP A 69 1.04 3.72 11.48
CA ASP A 69 1.93 3.71 12.66
C ASP A 69 1.21 3.85 14.01
N GLY A 70 -0.12 4.03 14.01
CA GLY A 70 -0.90 4.18 15.23
C GLY A 70 -0.68 5.51 15.99
N TYR A 71 0.14 6.42 15.46
CA TYR A 71 0.34 7.75 16.04
C TYR A 71 -0.56 8.79 15.38
N ARG A 72 -0.84 9.85 16.11
CA ARG A 72 -1.55 11.01 15.56
C ARG A 72 -0.82 11.54 14.31
N THR A 73 0.47 11.76 14.43
CA THR A 73 1.38 12.10 13.35
C THR A 73 2.75 11.49 13.61
N SER A 74 3.35 10.92 12.58
CA SER A 74 4.65 10.25 12.67
C SER A 74 5.77 11.25 12.95
N SER A 75 6.82 10.81 13.65
CA SER A 75 8.03 11.60 13.82
C SER A 75 9.06 11.28 12.75
N GLY A 76 9.64 12.30 12.14
CA GLY A 76 10.76 12.18 11.21
C GLY A 76 12.07 11.79 11.88
N ALA A 77 13.14 11.64 11.09
CA ALA A 77 14.47 11.34 11.58
C ALA A 77 15.10 12.50 12.38
N ASP A 78 14.60 13.71 12.16
CA ASP A 78 14.97 14.92 12.93
C ASP A 78 14.20 15.06 14.26
N GLY A 79 13.25 14.15 14.54
CA GLY A 79 12.41 14.18 15.74
C GLY A 79 11.17 15.07 15.64
N TYR A 80 11.01 15.84 14.56
CA TYR A 80 9.82 16.64 14.34
C TYR A 80 8.71 15.81 13.68
N ASN A 81 7.45 16.10 14.02
CA ASN A 81 6.33 15.36 13.49
C ASN A 81 5.94 15.84 12.09
N VAL A 82 5.54 14.89 11.23
CA VAL A 82 4.91 15.20 9.94
C VAL A 82 3.54 15.86 10.15
N LYS A 83 3.05 16.54 9.12
CA LYS A 83 1.79 17.29 9.19
C LYS A 83 0.55 16.40 9.23
N HIS A 84 0.61 15.24 8.64
CA HIS A 84 -0.53 14.37 8.42
C HIS A 84 -0.33 12.99 9.04
N ASN A 85 -1.44 12.34 9.38
CA ASN A 85 -1.46 10.96 9.81
C ASN A 85 -0.94 10.01 8.71
N ALA A 86 -0.31 8.91 9.09
CA ALA A 86 0.22 7.92 8.16
C ALA A 86 -0.92 7.21 7.41
N LEU A 87 -0.93 7.30 6.08
CA LEU A 87 -1.85 6.55 5.24
C LEU A 87 -1.42 5.08 5.17
N SER A 88 -2.36 4.16 5.34
CA SER A 88 -2.10 2.75 5.06
C SER A 88 -1.51 2.56 3.65
N LEU A 89 -0.51 1.71 3.47
CA LEU A 89 0.05 1.36 2.16
C LEU A 89 -0.66 0.16 1.51
N LEU A 90 -1.58 -0.51 2.24
CA LEU A 90 -2.34 -1.61 1.64
C LEU A 90 -3.12 -1.12 0.41
N ASN A 91 -3.06 -1.90 -0.66
CA ASN A 91 -3.70 -1.61 -1.94
C ASN A 91 -3.24 -0.31 -2.62
N VAL A 92 -2.07 0.23 -2.23
CA VAL A 92 -1.53 1.49 -2.78
C VAL A 92 -1.36 1.44 -4.29
N LYS A 93 -1.09 0.27 -4.86
CA LYS A 93 -1.00 0.01 -6.31
C LYS A 93 -2.22 0.50 -7.11
N TYR A 94 -3.40 0.48 -6.50
CA TYR A 94 -4.66 0.81 -7.17
C TYR A 94 -5.10 2.26 -6.96
N ARG A 95 -4.29 3.05 -6.24
CA ARG A 95 -4.59 4.46 -5.99
C ARG A 95 -4.29 5.33 -7.20
N THR A 96 -5.03 6.41 -7.32
CA THR A 96 -4.79 7.46 -8.33
C THR A 96 -4.26 8.75 -7.70
N LYS A 97 -4.30 8.85 -6.37
CA LYS A 97 -3.79 9.97 -5.57
C LYS A 97 -3.12 9.44 -4.31
N TYR A 98 -1.96 9.98 -3.98
CA TYR A 98 -1.05 9.34 -3.02
C TYR A 98 -0.81 10.16 -1.74
N THR A 99 -1.39 11.34 -1.60
CA THR A 99 -1.25 12.19 -0.42
C THR A 99 -2.61 12.65 0.11
N TRP A 100 -2.64 13.17 1.34
CA TRP A 100 -3.85 13.70 1.96
C TRP A 100 -4.36 14.98 1.30
N ALA A 101 -3.47 15.92 0.96
CA ALA A 101 -3.87 17.29 0.60
C ALA A 101 -3.34 17.76 -0.76
N ASN A 102 -2.51 17.00 -1.45
CA ASN A 102 -1.97 17.39 -2.74
C ASN A 102 -2.51 16.49 -3.87
N PRO A 103 -3.54 16.92 -4.61
CA PRO A 103 -4.11 16.15 -5.70
C PRO A 103 -3.19 16.02 -6.94
N ALA A 104 -2.10 16.77 -7.01
CA ALA A 104 -1.14 16.69 -8.11
C ALA A 104 -0.23 15.46 -8.02
N ILE A 105 -0.13 14.83 -6.84
CA ILE A 105 0.69 13.62 -6.66
C ILE A 105 -0.09 12.40 -7.12
N VAL A 106 0.21 11.96 -8.35
CA VAL A 106 -0.56 10.94 -9.09
C VAL A 106 0.19 9.63 -9.30
N SER A 107 1.39 9.47 -8.73
CA SER A 107 2.17 8.25 -8.80
C SER A 107 3.00 8.03 -7.53
N LEU A 108 3.33 6.76 -7.25
CA LEU A 108 4.27 6.42 -6.17
C LEU A 108 5.65 7.04 -6.41
N GLN A 109 6.08 7.16 -7.68
CA GLN A 109 7.33 7.79 -8.04
C GLN A 109 7.40 9.27 -7.63
N MET A 110 6.27 9.98 -7.69
CA MET A 110 6.17 11.36 -7.20
C MET A 110 6.08 11.39 -5.67
N GLN A 111 5.32 10.47 -5.07
CA GLN A 111 5.10 10.43 -3.63
C GLN A 111 6.37 10.11 -2.87
N ILE A 112 7.18 9.14 -3.31
CA ILE A 112 8.39 8.68 -2.62
C ILE A 112 9.46 9.78 -2.49
N GLN A 113 9.38 10.85 -3.29
CA GLN A 113 10.29 11.98 -3.16
C GLN A 113 10.15 12.69 -1.81
N PHE A 114 8.94 12.71 -1.24
CA PHE A 114 8.69 13.41 0.03
C PHE A 114 9.45 12.78 1.20
N PRO A 115 9.29 11.49 1.54
CA PRO A 115 10.04 10.91 2.65
C PRO A 115 11.55 10.93 2.43
N PHE A 116 12.04 10.93 1.19
CA PHE A 116 13.46 10.99 0.89
C PHE A 116 14.03 12.39 1.06
N PHE A 117 13.38 13.42 0.53
CA PHE A 117 14.00 14.75 0.30
C PHE A 117 13.34 15.92 1.02
N ASN A 118 12.21 15.71 1.73
CA ASN A 118 11.64 16.78 2.55
C ASN A 118 12.60 17.15 3.70
N GLU A 119 12.68 18.44 3.98
CA GLU A 119 13.55 18.99 5.01
C GLU A 119 12.79 19.47 6.25
N HIS A 120 11.45 19.67 6.14
CA HIS A 120 10.64 20.19 7.24
C HIS A 120 9.25 19.52 7.24
N PRO A 121 9.06 18.46 8.04
CA PRO A 121 10.06 17.70 8.80
C PRO A 121 10.95 16.85 7.90
N THR A 122 12.10 16.46 8.41
CA THR A 122 13.02 15.54 7.74
C THR A 122 12.63 14.10 8.05
N GLU A 123 12.01 13.41 7.10
CA GLU A 123 11.58 12.03 7.33
C GLU A 123 12.75 11.03 7.26
N LEU A 124 13.45 10.93 6.12
CA LEU A 124 14.63 10.09 5.94
C LEU A 124 15.93 10.89 5.80
N GLY A 125 15.87 12.13 5.30
CA GLY A 125 16.96 13.08 5.25
C GLY A 125 18.03 12.76 4.22
N TRP A 126 17.65 12.49 2.99
CA TRP A 126 18.58 12.17 1.91
C TRP A 126 19.28 13.39 1.34
N LYS A 127 18.67 14.57 1.37
CA LYS A 127 19.21 15.78 0.75
C LYS A 127 20.60 16.11 1.28
N GLY A 128 21.60 16.07 0.40
CA GLY A 128 23.01 16.27 0.73
C GLY A 128 23.68 15.09 1.45
N GLN A 129 22.98 13.98 1.68
CA GLN A 129 23.49 12.77 2.34
C GLN A 129 23.50 11.55 1.38
N GLU A 130 23.14 11.74 0.12
CA GLU A 130 22.88 10.65 -0.84
C GLU A 130 24.08 9.71 -0.92
N GLN A 131 25.30 10.23 -1.09
CA GLN A 131 26.49 9.41 -1.24
C GLN A 131 26.83 8.63 0.04
N ILE A 132 26.61 9.23 1.21
CA ILE A 132 26.87 8.57 2.50
C ILE A 132 25.90 7.40 2.67
N ILE A 133 24.62 7.60 2.36
CA ILE A 133 23.60 6.56 2.47
C ILE A 133 23.86 5.45 1.44
N LEU A 134 24.15 5.79 0.18
CA LEU A 134 24.47 4.82 -0.86
C LEU A 134 25.69 3.97 -0.52
N ASN A 135 26.71 4.53 0.11
CA ASN A 135 27.90 3.81 0.53
C ASN A 135 27.59 2.72 1.56
N ARG A 136 26.62 2.90 2.45
CA ARG A 136 26.21 1.89 3.44
C ARG A 136 25.75 0.60 2.77
N PHE A 137 25.02 0.73 1.65
CA PHE A 137 24.52 -0.42 0.87
C PHE A 137 25.59 -0.96 -0.07
N SER A 138 26.48 -0.11 -0.61
CA SER A 138 27.53 -0.52 -1.53
C SER A 138 28.65 -1.33 -0.87
N THR A 139 28.83 -1.20 0.44
CA THR A 139 29.82 -1.96 1.23
C THR A 139 29.25 -3.26 1.81
N ASP A 140 27.96 -3.50 1.68
CA ASP A 140 27.25 -4.69 2.18
C ASP A 140 27.11 -5.74 1.08
N ALA A 141 27.72 -6.92 1.26
CA ALA A 141 27.72 -7.99 0.26
C ALA A 141 26.31 -8.51 -0.07
N ASN A 142 25.40 -8.56 0.93
CA ASN A 142 24.02 -9.00 0.71
C ASN A 142 23.29 -7.99 -0.20
N TYR A 143 23.45 -6.69 0.07
CA TYR A 143 22.84 -5.66 -0.78
C TYR A 143 23.46 -5.62 -2.18
N GLN A 144 24.77 -5.80 -2.31
CA GLN A 144 25.39 -5.91 -3.65
C GLN A 144 24.74 -7.03 -4.47
N GLN A 145 24.49 -8.20 -3.84
CA GLN A 145 23.81 -9.33 -4.50
C GLN A 145 22.36 -9.01 -4.84
N LEU A 146 21.59 -8.43 -3.89
CA LEU A 146 20.20 -8.07 -4.11
C LEU A 146 20.05 -7.06 -5.26
N PHE A 147 20.89 -6.02 -5.30
CA PHE A 147 20.90 -5.05 -6.39
C PHE A 147 21.30 -5.66 -7.73
N LYS A 148 22.28 -6.57 -7.75
CA LYS A 148 22.67 -7.28 -8.97
C LYS A 148 21.53 -8.13 -9.55
N LEU A 149 20.74 -8.77 -8.71
CA LEU A 149 19.57 -9.56 -9.12
C LEU A 149 18.42 -8.65 -9.61
N ALA A 150 18.18 -7.52 -8.91
CA ALA A 150 17.10 -6.59 -9.22
C ALA A 150 17.37 -5.73 -10.47
N TYR A 151 18.65 -5.47 -10.80
CA TYR A 151 19.09 -4.59 -11.87
C TYR A 151 20.24 -5.22 -12.67
N PRO A 152 20.00 -6.38 -13.32
CA PRO A 152 21.05 -7.07 -14.08
C PRO A 152 21.55 -6.20 -15.24
N GLY A 153 22.85 -6.27 -15.49
CA GLY A 153 23.50 -5.51 -16.57
C GLY A 153 23.80 -4.04 -16.28
N GLN A 154 23.32 -3.47 -15.18
CA GLN A 154 23.69 -2.12 -14.78
C GLN A 154 25.10 -2.10 -14.15
N LYS A 155 25.98 -1.24 -14.64
CA LYS A 155 27.35 -1.08 -14.10
C LYS A 155 27.37 -0.53 -12.66
N LYS A 156 26.40 0.34 -12.30
CA LYS A 156 26.24 0.95 -10.98
C LYS A 156 24.79 0.80 -10.52
N PRO A 157 24.39 -0.41 -10.10
CA PRO A 157 23.00 -0.67 -9.74
C PRO A 157 22.58 -0.01 -8.42
N ILE A 158 23.54 0.30 -7.52
CA ILE A 158 23.26 0.96 -6.23
C ILE A 158 23.25 2.47 -6.47
N ASN A 159 22.06 3.02 -6.60
CA ASN A 159 21.80 4.44 -6.79
C ASN A 159 20.40 4.80 -6.28
N THR A 160 20.15 6.08 -6.07
CA THR A 160 18.89 6.60 -5.50
C THR A 160 17.67 6.16 -6.29
N ALA A 161 17.71 6.23 -7.61
CA ALA A 161 16.57 5.87 -8.46
C ALA A 161 16.21 4.38 -8.32
N ASN A 162 17.19 3.50 -8.30
CA ASN A 162 16.98 2.06 -8.13
C ASN A 162 16.48 1.72 -6.72
N ILE A 163 16.94 2.41 -5.67
CA ILE A 163 16.43 2.26 -4.30
C ILE A 163 14.95 2.63 -4.27
N GLN A 164 14.57 3.79 -4.80
CA GLN A 164 13.18 4.22 -4.85
C GLN A 164 12.30 3.27 -5.66
N GLN A 165 12.76 2.84 -6.84
CA GLN A 165 12.03 1.87 -7.67
C GLN A 165 11.84 0.52 -6.98
N ALA A 166 12.85 0.04 -6.24
CA ALA A 166 12.74 -1.20 -5.49
C ALA A 166 11.70 -1.09 -4.36
N ILE A 167 11.70 0.00 -3.59
CA ILE A 167 10.72 0.25 -2.54
C ILE A 167 9.31 0.32 -3.14
N ILE A 168 9.11 1.04 -4.24
CA ILE A 168 7.83 1.08 -4.95
C ILE A 168 7.39 -0.32 -5.41
N ALA A 169 8.31 -1.11 -5.96
CA ALA A 169 8.00 -2.48 -6.36
C ALA A 169 7.56 -3.37 -5.18
N PHE A 170 8.08 -3.13 -3.98
CA PHE A 170 7.61 -3.78 -2.77
C PHE A 170 6.23 -3.26 -2.33
N GLU A 171 6.03 -1.94 -2.29
CA GLU A 171 4.74 -1.33 -1.93
C GLU A 171 3.60 -1.81 -2.84
N GLU A 172 3.87 -2.05 -4.12
CA GLU A 172 2.91 -2.60 -5.07
C GLU A 172 2.53 -4.07 -4.80
N GLN A 173 3.29 -4.80 -3.97
CA GLN A 173 2.91 -6.14 -3.51
C GLN A 173 1.97 -6.11 -2.30
N LEU A 174 1.80 -4.96 -1.64
CA LEU A 174 0.95 -4.80 -0.46
C LEU A 174 -0.55 -4.82 -0.85
N VAL A 175 -0.99 -5.97 -1.33
CA VAL A 175 -2.35 -6.17 -1.84
C VAL A 175 -3.11 -7.12 -0.92
N THR A 176 -4.33 -6.72 -0.54
CA THR A 176 -5.22 -7.49 0.33
C THR A 176 -6.67 -7.41 -0.15
N TYR A 177 -7.31 -8.59 -0.26
CA TYR A 177 -8.67 -8.78 -0.79
C TYR A 177 -9.35 -10.00 -0.22
N ASN A 178 -9.13 -10.25 1.05
CA ASN A 178 -9.68 -11.42 1.71
C ASN A 178 -10.47 -11.05 2.98
N ALA A 179 -10.89 -9.79 3.10
CA ALA A 179 -11.80 -9.38 4.15
C ALA A 179 -13.13 -10.14 4.05
N PRO A 180 -13.86 -10.35 5.16
CA PRO A 180 -15.21 -10.94 5.10
C PRO A 180 -16.12 -10.26 4.09
N TYR A 181 -16.04 -8.95 3.97
CA TYR A 181 -16.79 -8.20 2.95
C TYR A 181 -16.41 -8.57 1.52
N ASP A 182 -15.14 -8.84 1.23
CA ASP A 182 -14.69 -9.27 -0.09
C ASP A 182 -15.22 -10.66 -0.44
N GLN A 183 -15.25 -11.56 0.53
CA GLN A 183 -15.79 -12.91 0.38
C GLN A 183 -17.32 -12.87 0.17
N TYR A 184 -18.00 -12.00 0.93
CA TYR A 184 -19.44 -11.75 0.75
C TYR A 184 -19.76 -11.27 -0.67
N LEU A 185 -18.98 -10.34 -1.22
CA LEU A 185 -19.14 -9.87 -2.60
C LEU A 185 -18.87 -10.96 -3.65
N LYS A 186 -18.04 -11.96 -3.31
CA LYS A 186 -17.77 -13.14 -4.16
C LYS A 186 -18.85 -14.22 -4.05
N GLY A 187 -19.89 -14.01 -3.22
CA GLY A 187 -21.04 -14.90 -3.09
C GLY A 187 -21.04 -15.77 -1.82
N ASP A 188 -20.06 -15.67 -0.93
CA ASP A 188 -20.13 -16.32 0.38
C ASP A 188 -20.99 -15.48 1.34
N LEU A 189 -22.30 -15.74 1.29
CA LEU A 189 -23.28 -14.99 2.06
C LEU A 189 -23.24 -15.29 3.57
N LEU A 190 -22.51 -16.32 4.01
CA LEU A 190 -22.44 -16.74 5.41
C LEU A 190 -21.27 -16.11 6.16
N VAL A 191 -20.29 -15.54 5.47
CA VAL A 191 -19.08 -14.98 6.08
C VAL A 191 -19.34 -13.70 6.89
N MET A 192 -20.37 -12.93 6.54
CA MET A 192 -20.82 -11.78 7.29
C MET A 192 -22.05 -12.13 8.15
N ASN A 193 -21.97 -11.82 9.44
CA ASN A 193 -23.13 -11.99 10.32
C ASN A 193 -24.23 -10.95 10.03
N GLN A 194 -25.43 -11.18 10.57
CA GLN A 194 -26.59 -10.31 10.34
C GLN A 194 -26.35 -8.86 10.78
N GLN A 195 -25.57 -8.65 11.84
CA GLN A 195 -25.24 -7.32 12.36
C GLN A 195 -24.34 -6.56 11.38
N ALA A 196 -23.33 -7.22 10.79
CA ALA A 196 -22.47 -6.62 9.75
C ALA A 196 -23.25 -6.30 8.48
N ILE A 197 -24.21 -7.18 8.09
CA ILE A 197 -25.10 -6.93 6.96
C ILE A 197 -26.03 -5.73 7.24
N ALA A 198 -26.55 -5.61 8.47
CA ALA A 198 -27.33 -4.44 8.86
C ALA A 198 -26.50 -3.16 8.81
N GLY A 199 -25.26 -3.21 9.29
CA GLY A 199 -24.30 -2.10 9.19
C GLY A 199 -23.97 -1.68 7.77
N LEU A 200 -23.77 -2.65 6.86
CA LEU A 200 -23.59 -2.37 5.44
C LEU A 200 -24.80 -1.63 4.84
N LYS A 201 -26.02 -2.10 5.13
CA LYS A 201 -27.26 -1.45 4.68
C LYS A 201 -27.40 -0.04 5.27
N LEU A 202 -27.07 0.12 6.55
CA LEU A 202 -27.12 1.41 7.24
C LEU A 202 -26.08 2.39 6.64
N PHE A 203 -24.86 1.93 6.39
CA PHE A 203 -23.80 2.72 5.74
C PHE A 203 -24.21 3.18 4.34
N GLY A 204 -24.90 2.33 3.58
CA GLY A 204 -25.45 2.62 2.24
C GLY A 204 -26.74 3.46 2.27
N SER A 205 -27.31 3.71 3.42
CA SER A 205 -28.61 4.38 3.54
C SER A 205 -28.54 5.90 3.30
N ASN A 206 -29.66 6.46 2.85
CA ASN A 206 -29.80 7.91 2.76
C ASN A 206 -29.77 8.60 4.14
N LYS A 207 -30.09 7.87 5.22
CA LYS A 207 -30.05 8.38 6.59
C LYS A 207 -28.65 8.89 6.96
N LEU A 208 -27.62 8.10 6.66
CA LEU A 208 -26.24 8.44 7.01
C LEU A 208 -25.48 9.12 5.86
N GLY A 209 -25.79 8.78 4.63
CA GLY A 209 -25.16 9.38 3.44
C GLY A 209 -23.65 9.10 3.31
N CYS A 210 -23.12 8.09 4.01
CA CYS A 210 -21.69 7.77 4.00
C CYS A 210 -21.17 7.48 2.57
N MET A 211 -21.98 6.81 1.75
CA MET A 211 -21.64 6.50 0.36
C MET A 211 -21.58 7.71 -0.57
N LYS A 212 -22.04 8.90 -0.15
CA LYS A 212 -21.83 10.12 -0.95
C LYS A 212 -20.34 10.46 -1.10
N CYS A 213 -19.54 10.06 -0.11
CA CYS A 213 -18.10 10.27 -0.06
C CYS A 213 -17.34 8.95 -0.24
N HIS A 214 -17.66 7.93 0.55
CA HIS A 214 -17.03 6.62 0.50
C HIS A 214 -17.75 5.71 -0.49
N VAL A 215 -17.45 5.86 -1.77
CA VAL A 215 -18.11 5.12 -2.86
C VAL A 215 -17.48 3.74 -3.03
N TRP A 216 -18.31 2.70 -3.10
CA TRP A 216 -17.91 1.30 -3.33
C TRP A 216 -17.81 0.98 -4.84
N GLU A 217 -16.96 1.63 -5.57
CA GLU A 217 -16.70 1.23 -6.95
C GLU A 217 -15.55 0.21 -6.96
N GLN A 218 -15.90 -1.07 -7.09
CA GLN A 218 -15.00 -2.22 -7.06
C GLN A 218 -14.53 -2.58 -5.63
N PRO A 219 -14.05 -3.82 -5.42
CA PRO A 219 -13.51 -4.25 -4.13
C PRO A 219 -12.29 -3.42 -3.68
N PHE A 220 -11.84 -2.51 -4.51
CA PHE A 220 -10.67 -1.68 -4.32
C PHE A 220 -11.08 -0.24 -4.08
N GLU A 221 -10.20 0.53 -3.51
CA GLU A 221 -10.40 1.96 -3.35
C GLU A 221 -10.97 2.58 -4.62
N THR A 222 -11.83 3.54 -4.47
CA THR A 222 -12.31 4.32 -5.60
C THR A 222 -11.12 4.80 -6.41
N ASN A 223 -11.03 4.40 -7.68
CA ASN A 223 -10.05 4.96 -8.62
C ASN A 223 -10.20 6.47 -8.77
N VAL A 224 -11.29 7.02 -8.25
CA VAL A 224 -11.55 8.45 -8.16
C VAL A 224 -11.32 8.87 -6.72
N ALA A 225 -10.09 9.26 -6.39
CA ALA A 225 -9.82 9.92 -5.12
C ALA A 225 -10.67 11.20 -5.06
N LYS A 226 -11.76 11.14 -4.29
CA LYS A 226 -12.58 12.32 -4.01
C LYS A 226 -11.84 13.16 -2.96
N PHE A 227 -11.84 14.47 -3.19
CA PHE A 227 -11.38 15.44 -2.22
C PHE A 227 -12.60 16.17 -1.69
N SER A 228 -12.67 16.30 -0.36
CA SER A 228 -13.63 17.15 0.32
C SER A 228 -12.86 18.23 1.05
N SER A 229 -13.18 19.49 0.75
CA SER A 229 -12.46 20.65 1.34
C SER A 229 -10.93 20.58 1.16
N GLY A 230 -10.46 20.06 0.01
CA GLY A 230 -9.03 19.89 -0.29
C GLY A 230 -8.36 18.70 0.36
N ILE A 231 -9.09 17.88 1.12
CA ILE A 231 -8.57 16.66 1.78
C ILE A 231 -9.11 15.42 1.08
N ARG A 232 -8.23 14.47 0.84
CA ARG A 232 -8.57 13.16 0.25
C ARG A 232 -9.49 12.37 1.17
N ILE A 233 -10.49 11.72 0.57
CA ILE A 233 -11.32 10.74 1.25
C ILE A 233 -10.57 9.41 1.21
N PRO A 234 -10.17 8.85 2.36
CA PRO A 234 -9.39 7.61 2.41
C PRO A 234 -10.28 6.38 2.23
N SER A 235 -9.64 5.24 1.92
CA SER A 235 -10.25 3.92 2.02
C SER A 235 -10.69 3.63 3.46
N LEU A 236 -11.77 2.88 3.59
CA LEU A 236 -12.22 2.35 4.89
C LEU A 236 -11.76 0.91 5.13
N ARG A 237 -10.95 0.33 4.22
CA ARG A 237 -10.36 -0.99 4.44
C ARG A 237 -9.44 -0.95 5.65
N ASN A 238 -9.56 -1.97 6.49
CA ASN A 238 -8.81 -2.09 7.74
C ASN A 238 -9.02 -0.92 8.73
N ILE A 239 -10.12 -0.17 8.59
CA ILE A 239 -10.39 1.01 9.42
C ILE A 239 -10.33 0.68 10.92
N MET A 240 -10.71 -0.52 11.35
CA MET A 240 -10.72 -0.91 12.76
C MET A 240 -9.32 -1.08 13.37
N ILE A 241 -8.27 -1.12 12.55
CA ILE A 241 -6.88 -1.25 13.00
C ILE A 241 -5.99 -0.06 12.60
N THR A 242 -6.54 0.95 11.93
CA THR A 242 -5.78 2.12 11.44
C THR A 242 -6.05 3.40 12.24
N ALA A 243 -6.48 3.28 13.50
CA ALA A 243 -6.60 4.42 14.39
C ALA A 243 -5.20 5.05 14.66
N PRO A 244 -5.11 6.37 14.94
CA PRO A 244 -6.19 7.36 14.99
C PRO A 244 -6.63 7.83 13.61
N TYR A 245 -7.77 8.52 13.56
CA TYR A 245 -8.46 8.84 12.32
C TYR A 245 -8.33 10.33 11.92
N MET A 246 -8.79 10.63 10.71
CA MET A 246 -8.69 11.90 9.98
C MET A 246 -7.28 12.13 9.44
N HIS A 247 -7.17 13.16 8.59
CA HIS A 247 -5.89 13.50 7.94
C HIS A 247 -4.80 13.97 8.91
N ASP A 248 -5.18 14.40 10.09
CA ASP A 248 -4.33 14.91 11.16
C ASP A 248 -4.31 14.00 12.39
N GLY A 249 -4.95 12.83 12.31
CA GLY A 249 -5.06 11.89 13.42
C GLY A 249 -5.78 12.45 14.65
N SER A 250 -6.69 13.42 14.47
CA SER A 250 -7.34 14.13 15.58
C SER A 250 -8.38 13.31 16.33
N LEU A 251 -8.86 12.21 15.74
CA LEU A 251 -9.90 11.35 16.33
C LEU A 251 -9.28 10.01 16.74
N GLU A 252 -9.21 9.76 18.04
CA GLU A 252 -8.48 8.64 18.62
C GLU A 252 -9.11 7.25 18.34
N ASN A 253 -10.43 7.20 18.20
CA ASN A 253 -11.16 5.95 18.07
C ASN A 253 -12.41 6.10 17.22
N ILE A 254 -13.04 4.98 16.88
CA ILE A 254 -14.20 4.95 15.98
C ILE A 254 -15.43 5.66 16.56
N PHE A 255 -15.57 5.72 17.88
CA PHE A 255 -16.68 6.44 18.52
C PHE A 255 -16.52 7.95 18.36
N ALA A 256 -15.29 8.46 18.46
CA ALA A 256 -14.99 9.86 18.17
C ALA A 256 -15.31 10.21 16.69
N VAL A 257 -15.10 9.26 15.77
CA VAL A 257 -15.51 9.41 14.37
C VAL A 257 -17.03 9.50 14.23
N PHE A 258 -17.78 8.63 14.94
CA PHE A 258 -19.24 8.72 14.92
C PHE A 258 -19.72 10.05 15.44
N GLN A 259 -19.24 10.49 16.61
CA GLN A 259 -19.60 11.78 17.21
C GLN A 259 -19.30 12.94 16.25
N HIS A 260 -18.10 12.96 15.63
CA HIS A 260 -17.74 13.99 14.64
C HIS A 260 -18.74 14.07 13.49
N TYR A 261 -19.18 12.93 12.95
CA TYR A 261 -20.12 12.91 11.84
C TYR A 261 -21.55 13.21 12.29
N GLU A 262 -21.94 12.81 13.51
CA GLU A 262 -23.23 13.18 14.10
C GLU A 262 -23.35 14.72 14.24
N GLU A 263 -22.33 15.35 14.78
CA GLU A 263 -22.26 16.82 14.92
C GLU A 263 -22.26 17.52 13.56
N LYS A 264 -21.38 17.07 12.67
CA LYS A 264 -21.15 17.71 11.36
C LYS A 264 -22.37 17.67 10.42
N TYR A 265 -23.12 16.59 10.46
CA TYR A 265 -24.26 16.35 9.56
C TYR A 265 -25.61 16.24 10.28
N SER A 266 -25.68 16.60 11.55
CA SER A 266 -26.88 16.50 12.39
C SER A 266 -27.50 15.09 12.34
N LEU A 267 -26.66 14.08 12.42
CA LEU A 267 -27.07 12.68 12.44
C LEU A 267 -27.40 12.26 13.89
N ASN A 268 -28.16 11.19 14.02
CA ASN A 268 -28.45 10.56 15.32
C ASN A 268 -28.27 9.05 15.15
N LEU A 269 -27.19 8.52 15.74
CA LEU A 269 -26.88 7.09 15.78
C LEU A 269 -27.22 6.53 17.15
N ASN A 270 -28.24 5.71 17.22
CA ASN A 270 -28.50 4.98 18.46
C ASN A 270 -27.43 3.87 18.67
N LYS A 271 -27.35 3.33 19.89
CA LYS A 271 -26.35 2.32 20.28
C LYS A 271 -26.37 1.08 19.37
N LYS A 272 -27.55 0.65 18.91
CA LYS A 272 -27.68 -0.49 17.99
C LYS A 272 -27.05 -0.18 16.64
N GLU A 273 -27.33 0.98 16.08
CA GLU A 273 -26.77 1.44 14.80
C GLU A 273 -25.25 1.60 14.86
N GLN A 274 -24.70 2.12 15.95
CA GLN A 274 -23.26 2.18 16.16
C GLN A 274 -22.63 0.78 16.16
N GLN A 275 -23.24 -0.19 16.85
CA GLN A 275 -22.78 -1.58 16.87
C GLN A 275 -22.87 -2.24 15.48
N GLU A 276 -23.92 -1.98 14.73
CA GLU A 276 -24.08 -2.47 13.35
C GLU A 276 -22.98 -1.91 12.42
N LEU A 277 -22.69 -0.61 12.51
CA LEU A 277 -21.59 -0.01 11.76
C LEU A 277 -20.22 -0.59 12.15
N ILE A 278 -19.96 -0.79 13.44
CA ILE A 278 -18.73 -1.42 13.92
C ILE A 278 -18.61 -2.85 13.39
N ALA A 279 -19.68 -3.63 13.40
CA ALA A 279 -19.69 -4.99 12.85
C ALA A 279 -19.37 -4.97 11.35
N PHE A 280 -19.91 -4.03 10.60
CA PHE A 280 -19.60 -3.84 9.19
C PHE A 280 -18.14 -3.39 8.99
N PHE A 281 -17.62 -2.44 9.77
CA PHE A 281 -16.22 -2.02 9.67
C PHE A 281 -15.24 -3.13 10.03
N ASN A 282 -15.58 -4.00 10.99
CA ASN A 282 -14.82 -5.22 11.24
C ASN A 282 -14.81 -6.16 10.02
N ALA A 283 -15.92 -6.25 9.28
CA ALA A 283 -15.98 -7.04 8.06
C ALA A 283 -15.12 -6.45 6.90
N LEU A 284 -14.64 -5.21 7.01
CA LEU A 284 -13.67 -4.61 6.09
C LEU A 284 -12.21 -4.91 6.48
N THR A 285 -11.98 -5.61 7.58
CA THR A 285 -10.64 -5.93 8.08
C THR A 285 -10.12 -7.20 7.42
N ASP A 286 -8.94 -7.10 6.81
CA ASP A 286 -8.20 -8.22 6.25
C ASP A 286 -6.77 -8.19 6.80
N THR A 287 -6.44 -9.20 7.59
CA THR A 287 -5.09 -9.41 8.15
C THR A 287 -4.37 -10.60 7.51
N SER A 288 -4.92 -11.18 6.44
CA SER A 288 -4.35 -12.37 5.77
C SER A 288 -2.95 -12.11 5.21
N TYR A 289 -2.62 -10.87 4.86
CA TYR A 289 -1.28 -10.47 4.42
C TYR A 289 -0.19 -10.70 5.48
N LEU A 290 -0.53 -10.75 6.78
CA LEU A 290 0.41 -11.05 7.85
C LEU A 290 0.93 -12.51 7.82
N SER A 291 0.25 -13.40 7.12
CA SER A 291 0.73 -14.77 6.88
C SER A 291 1.75 -14.86 5.74
N ASN A 292 1.87 -13.83 4.91
CA ASN A 292 2.81 -13.77 3.80
C ASN A 292 4.17 -13.23 4.26
N LYS A 293 5.13 -14.13 4.50
CA LYS A 293 6.48 -13.77 4.94
C LYS A 293 7.22 -12.84 3.96
N GLU A 294 6.83 -12.80 2.70
CA GLU A 294 7.42 -11.89 1.70
C GLU A 294 7.00 -10.42 1.88
N LEU A 295 6.02 -10.15 2.75
CA LEU A 295 5.60 -8.80 3.08
C LEU A 295 6.11 -8.33 4.46
N LEU A 296 6.66 -9.25 5.27
CA LEU A 296 7.11 -8.96 6.62
C LEU A 296 8.64 -8.70 6.67
N ASN A 297 9.11 -8.30 7.85
CA ASN A 297 10.51 -7.92 8.08
C ASN A 297 11.47 -9.07 7.71
N PRO A 298 12.36 -8.90 6.72
CA PRO A 298 13.28 -9.94 6.29
C PRO A 298 14.39 -10.25 7.30
N PHE A 299 14.63 -9.36 8.26
CA PHE A 299 15.71 -9.50 9.25
C PHE A 299 15.28 -10.26 10.51
N GLN A 300 13.98 -10.49 10.73
CA GLN A 300 13.47 -11.18 11.91
C GLN A 300 13.41 -12.71 11.76
N TYR A 301 13.57 -13.23 10.56
CA TYR A 301 13.39 -14.65 10.22
C TYR A 301 14.65 -15.30 9.64
N GLN A 302 15.81 -14.71 9.91
CA GLN A 302 17.13 -15.29 9.55
C GLN A 302 17.69 -16.13 10.70
#